data_9c47f641a9de2030c6e37028ae2cdd24
#
_entry.id   9c47f641a9de2030c6e37028ae2cdd24
#
_cell.length_a   1.000
_cell.length_b   1.000
_cell.length_c   1.000
_cell.angle_alpha   90.00
_cell.angle_beta   90.00
_cell.angle_gamma   90.00
#
_symmetry.space_group_name_H-M   'P 1'
#
loop_
_entity.id
_entity.type
_entity.pdbx_description
1 polymer ?
#
loop_
_entity_poly.entity_id
_entity_poly.type
_entity_poly.pdbx_seq_one_letter_code
_entity_poly.pdbx_strand_id
1 'polypeptide(L)'
;MVAIHMPLGVREYFPDTFRTAYRQKARWTLGIGLQGWSQVGWEGSLATKYLLFRDRKGLVTSFVAIVAYILLAQHLLFMVMTSMDWWTTYYPSVFSPHSGLMQLMWANGILLSLRVLQRGYFVGRLYGWEHALLSAPRMIIGNFINAMAAARAWRLYLGHLFLGKPLVWDKTMHDFPSADQLVQQRLRLGDLLMSWRAIDQESLNKALQAQAAEHKPLGQILLEHGYLDQATLSEAISFQNDTGQPTAASPTEQRSSETP
;
A
#
# COMPACT_ATOMS: atom_id res chain seq x y z
N MET A 1 -25.88 -20.53 -10.41
CA MET A 1 -24.48 -20.09 -10.34
C MET A 1 -24.46 -18.67 -9.82
N VAL A 2 -24.17 -18.45 -8.55
CA VAL A 2 -24.04 -17.11 -7.96
C VAL A 2 -22.64 -16.61 -8.31
N ALA A 3 -22.53 -15.51 -9.07
CA ALA A 3 -21.26 -14.89 -9.36
C ALA A 3 -20.72 -14.25 -8.08
N ILE A 4 -19.76 -14.88 -7.44
CA ILE A 4 -19.08 -14.35 -6.26
C ILE A 4 -18.11 -13.27 -6.76
N HIS A 5 -18.44 -12.01 -6.54
CA HIS A 5 -17.52 -10.89 -6.76
C HIS A 5 -16.50 -10.83 -5.62
N MET A 6 -15.46 -11.65 -5.71
CA MET A 6 -14.30 -11.46 -4.84
C MET A 6 -13.45 -10.29 -5.37
N PRO A 7 -13.12 -9.30 -4.52
CA PRO A 7 -12.12 -8.31 -4.92
C PRO A 7 -10.78 -9.02 -5.09
N LEU A 8 -10.30 -9.12 -6.34
CA LEU A 8 -8.98 -9.64 -6.67
C LEU A 8 -7.93 -8.70 -6.05
N GLY A 9 -7.45 -9.07 -4.88
CA GLY A 9 -6.39 -8.34 -4.19
C GLY A 9 -5.30 -9.32 -3.77
N VAL A 10 -4.09 -9.11 -4.26
CA VAL A 10 -2.91 -9.79 -3.73
C VAL A 10 -2.54 -9.11 -2.41
N ARG A 11 -2.52 -9.87 -1.32
CA ARG A 11 -2.03 -9.41 -0.02
C ARG A 11 -0.63 -9.95 0.18
N GLU A 12 0.35 -9.05 0.12
CA GLU A 12 1.73 -9.36 0.44
C GLU A 12 2.13 -8.69 1.75
N TYR A 13 3.03 -9.35 2.50
CA TYR A 13 3.62 -8.75 3.67
C TYR A 13 4.58 -7.64 3.25
N PHE A 14 4.20 -6.40 3.55
CA PHE A 14 5.08 -5.26 3.38
C PHE A 14 6.04 -5.19 4.59
N PRO A 15 7.32 -4.86 4.39
CA PRO A 15 8.26 -4.72 5.49
C PRO A 15 7.74 -3.78 6.59
N ASP A 16 7.84 -4.20 7.83
CA ASP A 16 7.35 -3.51 9.02
C ASP A 16 8.22 -2.32 9.43
N THR A 17 9.53 -2.35 9.07
CA THR A 17 10.45 -1.27 9.41
C THR A 17 10.63 -0.28 8.25
N PHE A 18 10.84 0.98 8.58
CA PHE A 18 11.11 2.04 7.59
C PHE A 18 12.34 1.70 6.73
N ARG A 19 13.38 1.12 7.35
CA ARG A 19 14.63 0.76 6.67
C ARG A 19 14.42 -0.34 5.62
N THR A 20 13.70 -1.40 5.96
CA THR A 20 13.40 -2.50 5.04
C THR A 20 12.44 -2.05 3.95
N ALA A 21 11.46 -1.19 4.27
CA ALA A 21 10.52 -0.63 3.32
C ALA A 21 11.20 0.19 2.21
N TYR A 22 12.07 1.17 2.54
CA TYR A 22 12.75 1.94 1.50
C TYR A 22 13.80 1.12 0.73
N ARG A 23 14.46 0.13 1.36
CA ARG A 23 15.39 -0.77 0.66
C ARG A 23 14.67 -1.62 -0.38
N GLN A 24 13.54 -2.23 -0.01
CA GLN A 24 12.72 -3.00 -0.95
C GLN A 24 12.25 -2.12 -2.11
N LYS A 25 11.72 -0.94 -1.80
CA LYS A 25 11.24 -0.01 -2.82
C LYS A 25 12.37 0.53 -3.70
N ALA A 26 13.57 0.73 -3.15
CA ALA A 26 14.74 1.13 -3.93
C ALA A 26 15.12 0.10 -5.00
N ARG A 27 14.97 -1.19 -4.73
CA ARG A 27 15.20 -2.25 -5.73
C ARG A 27 14.22 -2.14 -6.88
N TRP A 28 12.92 -1.97 -6.58
CA TRP A 28 11.91 -1.78 -7.63
C TRP A 28 12.16 -0.50 -8.44
N THR A 29 12.49 0.58 -7.75
CA THR A 29 12.82 1.86 -8.40
C THR A 29 14.06 1.73 -9.29
N LEU A 30 15.09 0.99 -8.84
CA LEU A 30 16.30 0.72 -9.62
C LEU A 30 15.97 -0.13 -10.85
N GLY A 31 15.26 -1.26 -10.66
CA GLY A 31 14.95 -2.19 -11.74
C GLY A 31 14.00 -1.58 -12.78
N ILE A 32 12.86 -1.04 -12.36
CA ILE A 32 11.84 -0.51 -13.25
C ILE A 32 12.25 0.87 -13.82
N GLY A 33 12.71 1.76 -12.94
CA GLY A 33 12.98 3.15 -13.30
C GLY A 33 14.29 3.33 -14.06
N LEU A 34 15.39 2.81 -13.56
CA LEU A 34 16.74 3.09 -14.09
C LEU A 34 17.25 1.99 -15.03
N GLN A 35 17.26 0.71 -14.63
CA GLN A 35 17.65 -0.38 -15.50
C GLN A 35 16.66 -0.59 -16.66
N GLY A 36 15.35 -0.55 -16.37
CA GLY A 36 14.34 -0.59 -17.41
C GLY A 36 14.42 0.58 -18.39
N TRP A 37 14.91 1.75 -17.95
CA TRP A 37 15.18 2.86 -18.86
C TRP A 37 16.33 2.54 -19.82
N SER A 38 17.43 2.04 -19.33
CA SER A 38 18.60 1.69 -20.17
C SER A 38 18.33 0.54 -21.14
N GLN A 39 17.44 -0.39 -20.76
CA GLN A 39 17.12 -1.58 -21.58
C GLN A 39 16.01 -1.35 -22.62
N VAL A 40 14.94 -0.69 -22.21
CA VAL A 40 13.71 -0.52 -23.03
C VAL A 40 13.68 0.81 -23.78
N GLY A 41 14.45 1.82 -23.34
CA GLY A 41 14.43 3.15 -23.96
C GLY A 41 13.05 3.81 -23.92
N TRP A 42 12.68 4.49 -25.02
CA TRP A 42 11.40 5.19 -25.21
C TRP A 42 10.64 4.66 -26.42
N GLU A 43 10.82 3.41 -26.78
CA GLU A 43 10.20 2.80 -27.94
C GLU A 43 8.75 2.43 -27.68
N GLY A 44 7.96 2.36 -28.77
CA GLY A 44 6.58 1.93 -28.73
C GLY A 44 5.54 3.03 -29.03
N SER A 45 4.27 2.69 -28.83
CA SER A 45 3.12 3.58 -29.04
C SER A 45 3.10 4.77 -28.07
N LEU A 46 2.29 5.79 -28.33
CA LEU A 46 2.10 6.92 -27.40
C LEU A 46 1.63 6.46 -26.01
N ALA A 47 0.74 5.45 -25.96
CA ALA A 47 0.30 4.86 -24.71
C ALA A 47 1.47 4.21 -23.95
N THR A 48 2.33 3.45 -24.64
CA THR A 48 3.54 2.86 -24.06
C THR A 48 4.49 3.93 -23.52
N LYS A 49 4.75 4.97 -24.31
CA LYS A 49 5.61 6.11 -23.90
C LYS A 49 5.05 6.82 -22.68
N TYR A 50 3.73 7.01 -22.61
CA TYR A 50 3.08 7.58 -21.41
C TYR A 50 3.26 6.69 -20.17
N LEU A 51 3.11 5.37 -20.28
CA LEU A 51 3.32 4.44 -19.17
C LEU A 51 4.78 4.47 -18.72
N LEU A 52 5.74 4.43 -19.65
CA LEU A 52 7.16 4.55 -19.35
C LEU A 52 7.50 5.86 -18.64
N PHE A 53 6.94 6.98 -19.12
CA PHE A 53 7.09 8.28 -18.45
C PHE A 53 6.51 8.26 -17.04
N ARG A 54 5.32 7.67 -16.86
CA ARG A 54 4.67 7.57 -15.56
C ARG A 54 5.52 6.81 -14.55
N ASP A 55 6.18 5.73 -14.96
CA ASP A 55 7.02 4.93 -14.10
C ASP A 55 8.34 5.65 -13.76
N ARG A 56 8.93 6.32 -14.75
CA ARG A 56 10.22 7.03 -14.60
C ARG A 56 10.13 8.35 -13.85
N LYS A 57 9.02 9.08 -14.00
CA LYS A 57 8.84 10.37 -13.29
C LYS A 57 9.01 10.25 -11.78
N GLY A 58 8.69 9.07 -11.18
CA GLY A 58 8.86 8.80 -9.76
C GLY A 58 10.29 9.00 -9.25
N LEU A 59 11.29 8.82 -10.14
CA LEU A 59 12.70 9.05 -9.84
C LEU A 59 13.02 10.51 -9.44
N VAL A 60 12.24 11.47 -9.96
CA VAL A 60 12.42 12.91 -9.72
C VAL A 60 11.32 13.46 -8.83
N THR A 61 10.07 13.11 -9.08
CA THR A 61 8.92 13.68 -8.35
C THR A 61 8.92 13.34 -6.86
N SER A 62 9.62 12.26 -6.46
CA SER A 62 9.80 11.92 -5.05
C SER A 62 10.59 13.00 -4.30
N PHE A 63 11.62 13.60 -4.92
CA PHE A 63 12.39 14.69 -4.33
C PHE A 63 11.60 16.00 -4.34
N VAL A 64 10.86 16.26 -5.42
CA VAL A 64 9.99 17.45 -5.51
C VAL A 64 8.97 17.46 -4.37
N ALA A 65 8.40 16.30 -3.99
CA ALA A 65 7.49 16.21 -2.87
C ALA A 65 8.16 16.60 -1.54
N ILE A 66 9.40 16.20 -1.30
CA ILE A 66 10.14 16.58 -0.08
C ILE A 66 10.45 18.06 -0.06
N VAL A 67 10.91 18.62 -1.18
CA VAL A 67 11.14 20.09 -1.30
C VAL A 67 9.85 20.86 -1.03
N ALA A 68 8.71 20.40 -1.59
CA ALA A 68 7.42 21.01 -1.33
C ALA A 68 7.03 20.97 0.16
N TYR A 69 7.32 19.89 0.88
CA TYR A 69 7.07 19.81 2.32
C TYR A 69 7.98 20.77 3.12
N ILE A 70 9.25 20.90 2.74
CA ILE A 70 10.17 21.83 3.37
C ILE A 70 9.69 23.28 3.17
N LEU A 71 9.32 23.63 1.95
CA LEU A 71 8.81 24.97 1.63
C LEU A 71 7.50 25.28 2.36
N LEU A 72 6.59 24.28 2.44
CA LEU A 72 5.35 24.44 3.20
C LEU A 72 5.63 24.64 4.69
N ALA A 73 6.50 23.82 5.28
CA ALA A 73 6.87 23.94 6.69
C ALA A 73 7.53 25.29 6.98
N GLN A 74 8.43 25.76 6.10
CA GLN A 74 9.05 27.08 6.19
C GLN A 74 8.00 28.19 6.11
N HIS A 75 7.05 28.10 5.19
CA HIS A 75 5.98 29.08 5.05
C HIS A 75 5.09 29.14 6.30
N LEU A 76 4.68 27.97 6.83
CA LEU A 76 3.88 27.90 8.05
C LEU A 76 4.63 28.45 9.27
N LEU A 77 5.92 28.10 9.41
CA LEU A 77 6.77 28.63 10.48
C LEU A 77 6.84 30.17 10.39
N PHE A 78 7.06 30.69 9.19
CA PHE A 78 7.12 32.13 8.95
C PHE A 78 5.79 32.82 9.29
N MET A 79 4.64 32.23 8.91
CA MET A 79 3.32 32.74 9.28
C MET A 79 3.15 32.83 10.82
N VAL A 80 3.56 31.79 11.54
CA VAL A 80 3.48 31.76 13.01
C VAL A 80 4.39 32.82 13.62
N MET A 81 5.64 32.93 13.16
CA MET A 81 6.59 33.93 13.69
C MET A 81 6.11 35.38 13.44
N THR A 82 5.52 35.63 12.28
CA THR A 82 4.94 36.95 11.95
C THR A 82 3.69 37.23 12.80
N SER A 83 2.83 36.25 13.04
CA SER A 83 1.63 36.43 13.87
C SER A 83 1.95 36.65 15.35
N MET A 84 3.14 36.26 15.81
CA MET A 84 3.64 36.48 17.17
C MET A 84 4.52 37.71 17.31
N ASP A 85 4.62 38.58 16.28
CA ASP A 85 5.52 39.73 16.20
C ASP A 85 7.01 39.41 16.46
N TRP A 86 7.41 38.16 16.34
CA TRP A 86 8.80 37.72 16.52
C TRP A 86 9.68 38.05 15.30
N TRP A 87 9.04 38.37 14.14
CA TRP A 87 9.72 38.63 12.89
C TRP A 87 9.08 39.83 12.20
N THR A 88 9.84 40.91 12.07
CA THR A 88 9.37 42.19 11.49
C THR A 88 9.78 42.35 10.02
N THR A 89 10.56 41.43 9.46
CA THR A 89 11.03 41.56 8.09
C THR A 89 9.88 41.21 7.13
N TYR A 90 9.55 42.17 6.26
CA TYR A 90 8.59 41.98 5.19
C TYR A 90 9.09 40.92 4.21
N TYR A 91 8.41 39.82 4.15
CA TYR A 91 8.64 38.81 3.11
C TYR A 91 7.77 39.19 1.91
N PRO A 92 8.37 39.50 0.73
CA PRO A 92 7.57 39.82 -0.44
C PRO A 92 6.66 38.65 -0.75
N SER A 93 5.35 38.89 -0.85
CA SER A 93 4.42 37.82 -1.20
C SER A 93 4.71 37.40 -2.64
N VAL A 94 5.33 36.24 -2.79
CA VAL A 94 5.56 35.62 -4.11
C VAL A 94 4.21 35.30 -4.78
N PHE A 95 3.15 35.30 -3.99
CA PHE A 95 1.79 34.99 -4.40
C PHE A 95 0.92 36.24 -4.35
N SER A 96 1.01 37.09 -5.39
CA SER A 96 -0.02 38.14 -5.59
C SER A 96 -1.38 37.48 -5.86
N PRO A 97 -2.50 38.02 -5.32
CA PRO A 97 -3.84 37.41 -5.44
C PRO A 97 -4.29 37.08 -6.86
N HIS A 98 -3.78 37.79 -7.86
CA HIS A 98 -4.11 37.58 -9.28
C HIS A 98 -2.97 36.96 -10.10
N SER A 99 -1.89 36.51 -9.45
CA SER A 99 -0.77 35.89 -10.17
C SER A 99 -1.11 34.50 -10.69
N GLY A 100 -0.50 34.11 -11.81
CA GLY A 100 -0.61 32.73 -12.32
C GLY A 100 -0.11 31.69 -11.31
N LEU A 101 0.84 32.06 -10.43
CA LEU A 101 1.32 31.17 -9.35
C LEU A 101 0.23 30.91 -8.30
N MET A 102 -0.58 31.92 -7.96
CA MET A 102 -1.72 31.74 -7.05
C MET A 102 -2.77 30.81 -7.67
N GLN A 103 -3.07 30.95 -8.96
CA GLN A 103 -4.01 30.07 -9.67
C GLN A 103 -3.49 28.61 -9.69
N LEU A 104 -2.19 28.41 -9.96
CA LEU A 104 -1.56 27.08 -9.89
C LEU A 104 -1.59 26.50 -8.48
N MET A 105 -1.39 27.30 -7.45
CA MET A 105 -1.48 26.88 -6.06
C MET A 105 -2.90 26.38 -5.72
N TRP A 106 -3.93 27.12 -6.11
CA TRP A 106 -5.33 26.71 -5.92
C TRP A 106 -5.64 25.42 -6.69
N ALA A 107 -5.22 25.32 -7.96
CA ALA A 107 -5.41 24.12 -8.76
C ALA A 107 -4.74 22.90 -8.11
N ASN A 108 -3.49 23.04 -7.65
CA ASN A 108 -2.78 21.97 -6.94
C ASN A 108 -3.46 21.62 -5.61
N GLY A 109 -3.96 22.60 -4.87
CA GLY A 109 -4.71 22.38 -3.63
C GLY A 109 -5.98 21.56 -3.85
N ILE A 110 -6.75 21.88 -4.89
CA ILE A 110 -7.93 21.14 -5.30
C ILE A 110 -7.55 19.70 -5.68
N LEU A 111 -6.55 19.52 -6.54
CA LEU A 111 -6.09 18.20 -6.96
C LEU A 111 -5.56 17.36 -5.79
N LEU A 112 -4.85 17.96 -4.84
CA LEU A 112 -4.40 17.29 -3.63
C LEU A 112 -5.59 16.85 -2.77
N SER A 113 -6.57 17.74 -2.58
CA SER A 113 -7.78 17.43 -1.81
C SER A 113 -8.57 16.28 -2.43
N LEU A 114 -8.78 16.30 -3.75
CA LEU A 114 -9.42 15.21 -4.49
C LEU A 114 -8.66 13.89 -4.32
N ARG A 115 -7.33 13.93 -4.39
CA ARG A 115 -6.48 12.74 -4.19
C ARG A 115 -6.59 12.17 -2.78
N VAL A 116 -6.60 13.02 -1.76
CA VAL A 116 -6.76 12.59 -0.36
C VAL A 116 -8.14 11.99 -0.14
N LEU A 117 -9.19 12.65 -0.63
CA LEU A 117 -10.57 12.16 -0.53
C LEU A 117 -10.76 10.82 -1.25
N GLN A 118 -10.28 10.70 -2.49
CA GLN A 118 -10.33 9.46 -3.25
C GLN A 118 -9.61 8.33 -2.52
N ARG A 119 -8.40 8.58 -2.00
CA ARG A 119 -7.66 7.59 -1.25
C ARG A 119 -8.37 7.20 0.05
N GLY A 120 -8.87 8.19 0.81
CA GLY A 120 -9.65 7.95 2.02
C GLY A 120 -10.89 7.09 1.75
N TYR A 121 -11.62 7.40 0.68
CA TYR A 121 -12.79 6.65 0.27
C TYR A 121 -12.47 5.17 -0.03
N PHE A 122 -11.47 4.90 -0.87
CA PHE A 122 -11.11 3.51 -1.21
C PHE A 122 -10.53 2.73 -0.04
N VAL A 123 -9.68 3.38 0.77
CA VAL A 123 -9.14 2.76 1.99
C VAL A 123 -10.26 2.48 2.99
N GLY A 124 -11.20 3.42 3.16
CA GLY A 124 -12.35 3.24 4.04
C GLY A 124 -13.26 2.10 3.61
N ARG A 125 -13.47 1.93 2.30
CA ARG A 125 -14.25 0.80 1.77
C ARG A 125 -13.59 -0.56 1.95
N LEU A 126 -12.26 -0.62 1.90
CA LEU A 126 -11.52 -1.89 1.95
C LEU A 126 -11.11 -2.28 3.38
N TYR A 127 -10.81 -1.30 4.23
CA TYR A 127 -10.17 -1.54 5.54
C TYR A 127 -10.90 -0.87 6.71
N GLY A 128 -11.97 -0.13 6.47
CA GLY A 128 -12.72 0.58 7.49
C GLY A 128 -12.28 2.03 7.72
N TRP A 129 -13.12 2.78 8.43
CA TRP A 129 -12.98 4.23 8.63
C TRP A 129 -11.72 4.67 9.38
N GLU A 130 -11.28 3.87 10.32
CA GLU A 130 -10.05 4.14 11.08
C GLU A 130 -8.84 4.22 10.13
N HIS A 131 -8.77 3.31 9.17
CA HIS A 131 -7.72 3.30 8.16
C HIS A 131 -7.87 4.42 7.13
N ALA A 132 -9.10 4.87 6.85
CA ALA A 132 -9.35 6.01 5.96
C ALA A 132 -8.75 7.30 6.53
N LEU A 133 -8.97 7.58 7.81
CA LEU A 133 -8.40 8.76 8.49
C LEU A 133 -6.87 8.72 8.51
N LEU A 134 -6.29 7.54 8.73
CA LEU A 134 -4.84 7.35 8.71
C LEU A 134 -4.23 7.41 7.30
N SER A 135 -5.04 7.44 6.24
CA SER A 135 -4.53 7.42 4.85
C SER A 135 -3.76 8.70 4.51
N ALA A 136 -4.14 9.86 5.04
CA ALA A 136 -3.47 11.13 4.79
C ALA A 136 -2.07 11.20 5.43
N PRO A 137 -1.86 10.94 6.75
CA PRO A 137 -0.53 10.91 7.33
C PRO A 137 0.34 9.79 6.74
N ARG A 138 -0.23 8.62 6.41
CA ARG A 138 0.50 7.55 5.70
C ARG A 138 0.98 7.98 4.31
N MET A 139 0.29 8.89 3.64
CA MET A 139 0.74 9.44 2.36
C MET A 139 2.03 10.26 2.51
N ILE A 140 2.15 11.05 3.58
CA ILE A 140 3.35 11.84 3.90
C ILE A 140 4.54 10.89 4.14
N ILE A 141 4.36 9.90 5.03
CA ILE A 141 5.39 8.88 5.33
C ILE A 141 5.77 8.13 4.05
N GLY A 142 4.79 7.77 3.22
CA GLY A 142 5.02 7.11 1.93
C GLY A 142 5.89 7.93 0.98
N ASN A 143 5.75 9.26 0.98
CA ASN A 143 6.58 10.14 0.15
C ASN A 143 8.03 10.21 0.67
N PHE A 144 8.25 10.17 1.99
CA PHE A 144 9.61 10.04 2.55
C PHE A 144 10.24 8.70 2.18
N ILE A 145 9.50 7.60 2.28
CA ILE A 145 9.98 6.27 1.84
C ILE A 145 10.33 6.31 0.34
N ASN A 146 9.50 6.96 -0.50
CA ASN A 146 9.76 7.08 -1.94
C ASN A 146 11.03 7.88 -2.22
N ALA A 147 11.24 9.01 -1.54
CA ALA A 147 12.42 9.85 -1.72
C ALA A 147 13.70 9.11 -1.29
N MET A 148 13.67 8.43 -0.13
CA MET A 148 14.80 7.62 0.33
C MET A 148 15.10 6.44 -0.63
N ALA A 149 14.05 5.80 -1.16
CA ALA A 149 14.17 4.74 -2.13
C ALA A 149 14.78 5.25 -3.45
N ALA A 150 14.31 6.39 -3.96
CA ALA A 150 14.86 7.02 -5.17
C ALA A 150 16.32 7.45 -4.96
N ALA A 151 16.66 8.07 -3.82
CA ALA A 151 18.02 8.47 -3.49
C ALA A 151 18.97 7.25 -3.47
N ARG A 152 18.53 6.14 -2.84
CA ARG A 152 19.29 4.89 -2.82
C ARG A 152 19.45 4.30 -4.23
N ALA A 153 18.38 4.27 -5.01
CA ALA A 153 18.39 3.75 -6.38
C ALA A 153 19.36 4.54 -7.26
N TRP A 154 19.32 5.87 -7.21
CA TRP A 154 20.25 6.76 -7.89
C TRP A 154 21.70 6.51 -7.46
N ARG A 155 21.96 6.45 -6.14
CA ARG A 155 23.31 6.19 -5.62
C ARG A 155 23.89 4.87 -6.15
N LEU A 156 23.09 3.79 -6.16
CA LEU A 156 23.51 2.50 -6.66
C LEU A 156 23.77 2.53 -8.16
N TYR A 157 22.89 3.16 -8.92
CA TYR A 157 22.99 3.25 -10.38
C TYR A 157 24.18 4.10 -10.83
N LEU A 158 24.36 5.29 -10.22
CA LEU A 158 25.53 6.13 -10.51
C LEU A 158 26.83 5.47 -10.08
N GLY A 159 26.84 4.75 -8.96
CA GLY A 159 27.97 3.95 -8.53
C GLY A 159 28.32 2.83 -9.52
N HIS A 160 27.31 2.24 -10.15
CA HIS A 160 27.51 1.28 -11.24
C HIS A 160 28.08 1.95 -12.48
N LEU A 161 27.47 3.06 -12.90
CA LEU A 161 27.83 3.77 -14.14
C LEU A 161 29.24 4.37 -14.10
N PHE A 162 29.59 5.05 -12.99
CA PHE A 162 30.84 5.79 -12.89
C PHE A 162 31.99 5.02 -12.23
N LEU A 163 31.68 4.07 -11.35
CA LEU A 163 32.68 3.33 -10.56
C LEU A 163 32.76 1.83 -10.93
N GLY A 164 31.97 1.38 -11.91
CA GLY A 164 31.92 -0.03 -12.31
C GLY A 164 31.44 -0.99 -11.23
N LYS A 165 30.81 -0.51 -10.15
CA LYS A 165 30.36 -1.37 -9.05
C LYS A 165 29.23 -2.30 -9.51
N PRO A 166 29.27 -3.60 -9.19
CA PRO A 166 28.21 -4.52 -9.57
C PRO A 166 26.89 -4.13 -8.88
N LEU A 167 25.78 -4.20 -9.63
CA LEU A 167 24.44 -4.03 -9.09
C LEU A 167 24.02 -5.33 -8.41
N VAL A 168 24.31 -5.45 -7.12
CA VAL A 168 23.97 -6.62 -6.33
C VAL A 168 22.50 -6.56 -5.92
N TRP A 169 21.77 -7.67 -6.10
CA TRP A 169 20.40 -7.83 -5.66
C TRP A 169 20.34 -7.96 -4.12
N ASP A 170 19.94 -6.88 -3.47
CA ASP A 170 19.86 -6.79 -2.01
C ASP A 170 18.56 -7.47 -1.53
N LYS A 171 18.63 -8.74 -1.15
CA LYS A 171 17.48 -9.48 -0.60
C LYS A 171 17.04 -8.82 0.72
N THR A 172 15.79 -8.40 0.81
CA THR A 172 15.19 -8.01 2.09
C THR A 172 14.69 -9.27 2.79
N MET A 173 15.08 -9.43 4.05
CA MET A 173 14.45 -10.43 4.90
C MET A 173 13.00 -10.01 5.12
N HIS A 174 12.09 -10.93 4.91
CA HIS A 174 10.69 -10.80 5.29
C HIS A 174 10.50 -11.68 6.51
N ASP A 175 10.15 -11.09 7.63
CA ASP A 175 9.68 -11.85 8.78
C ASP A 175 8.26 -12.31 8.44
N PHE A 176 8.15 -13.55 8.02
CA PHE A 176 6.85 -14.17 7.86
C PHE A 176 6.24 -14.40 9.24
N PRO A 177 4.94 -14.12 9.41
CA PRO A 177 4.29 -14.43 10.67
C PRO A 177 4.46 -15.92 11.00
N SER A 178 4.70 -16.22 12.27
CA SER A 178 4.75 -17.59 12.75
C SER A 178 3.41 -18.32 12.47
N ALA A 179 3.44 -19.64 12.44
CA ALA A 179 2.23 -20.43 12.23
C ALA A 179 1.11 -20.02 13.21
N ASP A 180 1.44 -19.68 14.46
CA ASP A 180 0.50 -19.20 15.47
C ASP A 180 -0.11 -17.84 15.13
N GLN A 181 0.68 -16.93 14.56
CA GLN A 181 0.19 -15.61 14.09
C GLN A 181 -0.72 -15.78 12.85
N LEU A 182 -0.41 -16.71 11.96
CA LEU A 182 -1.27 -17.05 10.83
C LEU A 182 -2.60 -17.68 11.28
N VAL A 183 -2.58 -18.50 12.32
CA VAL A 183 -3.81 -19.05 12.92
C VAL A 183 -4.68 -17.95 13.54
N GLN A 184 -4.07 -16.93 14.17
CA GLN A 184 -4.80 -15.77 14.68
C GLN A 184 -5.35 -14.86 13.57
N GLN A 185 -4.73 -14.84 12.40
CA GLN A 185 -5.19 -14.10 11.22
C GLN A 185 -6.17 -14.89 10.33
N ARG A 186 -6.53 -16.14 10.69
CA ARG A 186 -7.58 -16.85 9.96
C ARG A 186 -8.82 -15.98 9.93
N LEU A 187 -9.30 -15.72 8.73
CA LEU A 187 -10.60 -15.06 8.52
C LEU A 187 -11.63 -15.83 9.32
N ARG A 188 -12.27 -15.17 10.27
CA ARG A 188 -13.38 -15.82 11.00
C ARG A 188 -14.45 -16.20 10.00
N LEU A 189 -15.07 -17.34 10.18
CA LEU A 189 -16.10 -17.84 9.25
C LEU A 189 -17.18 -16.77 8.99
N GLY A 190 -17.60 -16.03 10.03
CA GLY A 190 -18.57 -14.94 9.89
C GLY A 190 -18.08 -13.81 9.00
N ASP A 191 -16.81 -13.36 9.17
CA ASP A 191 -16.22 -12.30 8.36
C ASP A 191 -16.08 -12.72 6.89
N LEU A 192 -15.75 -13.98 6.66
CA LEU A 192 -15.64 -14.57 5.32
C LEU A 192 -17.02 -14.59 4.63
N LEU A 193 -18.03 -15.11 5.28
CA LEU A 193 -19.39 -15.21 4.76
C LEU A 193 -20.00 -13.82 4.50
N MET A 194 -19.72 -12.84 5.36
CA MET A 194 -20.07 -11.44 5.13
C MET A 194 -19.37 -10.85 3.90
N SER A 195 -18.09 -11.13 3.74
CA SER A 195 -17.32 -10.64 2.57
C SER A 195 -17.83 -11.22 1.25
N TRP A 196 -18.34 -12.44 1.29
CA TRP A 196 -19.00 -13.12 0.16
C TRP A 196 -20.44 -12.67 -0.05
N ARG A 197 -20.98 -11.86 0.88
CA ARG A 197 -22.41 -11.49 0.91
C ARG A 197 -23.33 -12.73 0.96
N ALA A 198 -22.84 -13.80 1.51
CA ALA A 198 -23.61 -15.02 1.73
C ALA A 198 -24.60 -14.86 2.90
N ILE A 199 -24.23 -14.03 3.87
CA ILE A 199 -25.08 -13.62 5.00
C ILE A 199 -25.03 -12.12 5.19
N ASP A 200 -26.05 -11.54 5.80
CA ASP A 200 -26.06 -10.14 6.23
C ASP A 200 -25.63 -9.98 7.70
N GLN A 201 -25.38 -8.74 8.10
CA GLN A 201 -24.95 -8.42 9.48
C GLN A 201 -25.98 -8.83 10.53
N GLU A 202 -27.26 -8.75 10.19
CA GLU A 202 -28.34 -9.08 11.12
C GLU A 202 -28.40 -10.57 11.39
N SER A 203 -28.32 -11.40 10.36
CA SER A 203 -28.26 -12.86 10.45
C SER A 203 -27.01 -13.33 11.21
N LEU A 204 -25.85 -12.70 10.96
CA LEU A 204 -24.64 -13.00 11.70
C LEU A 204 -24.78 -12.69 13.19
N ASN A 205 -25.36 -11.55 13.54
CA ASN A 205 -25.56 -11.16 14.94
C ASN A 205 -26.51 -12.10 15.65
N LYS A 206 -27.60 -12.51 15.01
CA LYS A 206 -28.54 -13.51 15.55
C LYS A 206 -27.87 -14.87 15.76
N ALA A 207 -27.08 -15.31 14.80
CA ALA A 207 -26.33 -16.56 14.90
C ALA A 207 -25.27 -16.53 16.01
N LEU A 208 -24.57 -15.40 16.22
CA LEU A 208 -23.62 -15.23 17.31
C LEU A 208 -24.30 -15.22 18.69
N GLN A 209 -25.48 -14.62 18.80
CA GLN A 209 -26.28 -14.68 20.04
C GLN A 209 -26.75 -16.11 20.34
N ALA A 210 -27.22 -16.84 19.33
CA ALA A 210 -27.59 -18.25 19.47
C ALA A 210 -26.36 -19.11 19.83
N GLN A 211 -25.19 -18.83 19.27
CA GLN A 211 -23.95 -19.50 19.59
C GLN A 211 -23.57 -19.37 21.07
N ALA A 212 -23.74 -18.17 21.63
CA ALA A 212 -23.46 -17.91 23.04
C ALA A 212 -24.42 -18.70 23.98
N ALA A 213 -25.66 -18.95 23.55
CA ALA A 213 -26.66 -19.68 24.30
C ALA A 213 -26.55 -21.21 24.13
N GLU A 214 -26.32 -21.68 22.91
CA GLU A 214 -26.35 -23.11 22.57
C GLU A 214 -24.99 -23.81 22.54
N HIS A 215 -23.89 -23.05 22.58
CA HIS A 215 -22.50 -23.56 22.52
C HIS A 215 -22.19 -24.44 21.30
N LYS A 216 -22.96 -24.28 20.21
CA LYS A 216 -22.75 -24.98 18.94
C LYS A 216 -21.79 -24.23 18.01
N PRO A 217 -21.13 -24.88 17.02
CA PRO A 217 -20.35 -24.21 15.99
C PRO A 217 -21.20 -23.23 15.18
N LEU A 218 -20.67 -22.03 14.88
CA LEU A 218 -21.39 -20.99 14.15
C LEU A 218 -21.96 -21.46 12.81
N GLY A 219 -21.18 -22.29 12.06
CA GLY A 219 -21.65 -22.84 10.78
C GLY A 219 -22.89 -23.73 10.93
N GLN A 220 -22.98 -24.50 12.01
CA GLN A 220 -24.14 -25.34 12.25
C GLN A 220 -25.39 -24.52 12.59
N ILE A 221 -25.24 -23.46 13.38
CA ILE A 221 -26.33 -22.55 13.72
C ILE A 221 -26.85 -21.83 12.48
N LEU A 222 -25.94 -21.38 11.61
CA LEU A 222 -26.31 -20.72 10.35
C LEU A 222 -27.12 -21.65 9.43
N LEU A 223 -26.82 -22.95 9.41
CA LEU A 223 -27.59 -23.96 8.68
C LEU A 223 -28.95 -24.23 9.34
N GLU A 224 -28.99 -24.47 10.66
CA GLU A 224 -30.21 -24.79 11.41
C GLU A 224 -31.26 -23.66 11.31
N HIS A 225 -30.79 -22.39 11.27
CA HIS A 225 -31.68 -21.22 11.13
C HIS A 225 -31.94 -20.84 9.66
N GLY A 226 -31.41 -21.56 8.70
CA GLY A 226 -31.65 -21.32 7.27
C GLY A 226 -31.00 -20.05 6.72
N TYR A 227 -29.99 -19.50 7.42
CA TYR A 227 -29.25 -18.31 6.96
C TYR A 227 -28.23 -18.66 5.89
N LEU A 228 -27.84 -19.92 5.77
CA LEU A 228 -26.82 -20.40 4.86
C LEU A 228 -27.18 -21.80 4.34
N ASP A 229 -26.81 -22.13 3.12
CA ASP A 229 -26.91 -23.45 2.55
C ASP A 229 -25.63 -24.29 2.81
N GLN A 230 -25.77 -25.63 2.76
CA GLN A 230 -24.68 -26.57 3.02
C GLN A 230 -23.52 -26.41 2.02
N ALA A 231 -23.83 -26.10 0.76
CA ALA A 231 -22.82 -25.95 -0.29
C ALA A 231 -21.91 -24.75 0.01
N THR A 232 -22.51 -23.59 0.30
CA THR A 232 -21.76 -22.35 0.63
C THR A 232 -20.97 -22.51 1.93
N LEU A 233 -21.49 -23.22 2.93
CA LEU A 233 -20.74 -23.49 4.16
C LEU A 233 -19.51 -24.38 3.88
N SER A 234 -19.67 -25.44 3.10
CA SER A 234 -18.54 -26.33 2.76
C SER A 234 -17.47 -25.62 1.95
N GLU A 235 -17.86 -24.72 1.04
CA GLU A 235 -16.94 -23.89 0.26
C GLU A 235 -16.20 -22.89 1.17
N ALA A 236 -16.88 -22.25 2.11
CA ALA A 236 -16.29 -21.32 3.05
C ALA A 236 -15.28 -22.00 3.99
N ILE A 237 -15.60 -23.21 4.47
CA ILE A 237 -14.69 -23.99 5.30
C ILE A 237 -13.48 -24.47 4.50
N SER A 238 -13.66 -24.93 3.26
CA SER A 238 -12.53 -25.32 2.40
C SER A 238 -11.62 -24.15 2.12
N PHE A 239 -12.17 -22.98 1.80
CA PHE A 239 -11.40 -21.76 1.59
C PHE A 239 -10.65 -21.31 2.85
N GLN A 240 -11.28 -21.42 4.02
CA GLN A 240 -10.65 -21.10 5.30
C GLN A 240 -9.48 -22.07 5.61
N ASN A 241 -9.60 -23.34 5.24
CA ASN A 241 -8.56 -24.34 5.41
C ASN A 241 -7.42 -24.17 4.40
N ASP A 242 -7.71 -23.90 3.13
CA ASP A 242 -6.72 -23.66 2.08
C ASP A 242 -5.89 -22.41 2.35
N THR A 243 -6.51 -21.32 2.83
CA THR A 243 -5.79 -20.11 3.22
C THR A 243 -4.98 -20.26 4.50
N GLY A 244 -5.19 -21.32 5.27
CA GLY A 244 -4.48 -21.63 6.51
C GLY A 244 -3.34 -22.64 6.35
N GLN A 245 -3.17 -23.29 5.19
CA GLN A 245 -2.03 -24.16 4.95
C GLN A 245 -0.86 -23.36 4.39
N PRO A 246 0.34 -23.41 5.01
CA PRO A 246 1.56 -22.91 4.36
C PRO A 246 1.75 -23.78 3.12
N THR A 247 1.80 -23.13 1.94
CA THR A 247 2.16 -23.79 0.69
C THR A 247 3.50 -24.49 0.93
N ALA A 248 3.49 -25.82 1.01
CA ALA A 248 4.69 -26.61 1.14
C ALA A 248 5.61 -26.23 -0.03
N ALA A 249 6.74 -25.62 0.27
CA ALA A 249 7.78 -25.33 -0.70
C ALA A 249 8.09 -26.64 -1.43
N SER A 250 7.96 -26.61 -2.75
CA SER A 250 8.27 -27.75 -3.62
C SER A 250 9.69 -28.26 -3.31
N PRO A 251 9.91 -29.60 -3.20
CA PRO A 251 11.19 -30.18 -2.78
C PRO A 251 12.30 -30.10 -3.83
N THR A 252 12.30 -29.14 -4.76
CA THR A 252 13.22 -29.13 -5.93
C THR A 252 14.45 -28.25 -5.76
N GLU A 253 14.67 -27.57 -4.64
CA GLU A 253 15.85 -26.69 -4.47
C GLU A 253 16.91 -27.19 -3.46
N GLN A 254 16.82 -28.42 -2.97
CA GLN A 254 17.85 -28.96 -2.05
C GLN A 254 18.91 -29.85 -2.70
N ARG A 255 19.08 -29.84 -4.03
CA ARG A 255 20.04 -30.73 -4.71
C ARG A 255 21.09 -30.03 -5.57
N SER A 256 21.68 -28.93 -5.11
CA SER A 256 22.84 -28.30 -5.79
C SER A 256 23.89 -27.69 -4.86
N SER A 257 24.09 -28.25 -3.67
CA SER A 257 25.23 -27.84 -2.83
C SER A 257 26.03 -29.02 -2.25
N GLU A 258 26.10 -30.15 -2.96
CA GLU A 258 27.05 -31.21 -2.66
C GLU A 258 27.64 -31.73 -3.97
N THR A 259 28.80 -31.21 -4.35
CA THR A 259 29.92 -31.98 -4.96
C THR A 259 31.14 -31.06 -5.18
N PRO A 260 32.37 -31.62 -5.20
CA PRO A 260 33.53 -31.22 -4.40
C PRO A 260 34.34 -30.10 -5.01
#